data_4ca67e203b6f4e9f1b23ca540958c9a3
#
_entry.id   4ca67e203b6f4e9f1b23ca540958c9a3
#
_cell.length_a   1.000
_cell.length_b   1.000
_cell.length_c   1.000
_cell.angle_alpha   90.00
_cell.angle_beta   90.00
_cell.angle_gamma   90.00
#
_symmetry.space_group_name_H-M   'P 1'
#
loop_
_entity.id
_entity.type
_entity.pdbx_description
1 polymer ?
#
loop_
_entity_poly.entity_id
_entity_poly.type
_entity_poly.pdbx_seq_one_letter_code
_entity_poly.pdbx_strand_id
1 'polypeptide(L)'
;VDMRALGIDPGTGTFDLAVVDGERVVYEDSLPAAVVAEDPERLVRAIEASRADVIAAPSGYGVPFTWASDVRDPLRFTYEVLLLSTREQVAKASGELGVKVYEALALVVSQLVKADVRAVFVPSVILLRTVPAYRKYNKVDMGTADKLASALIAVHGLARRKGVRPSEVSAVVLELGFGYNSAISVLRGRVVDGIGGTYASFGPLTAGSLDLEVVVGAPFWSRFDVYKGGLAEVCGTYDLREAERRYEAGEEPCASAYRAWLEGVLKDVARASVPIGREVDTVVLNGRYSGLRSLREALREAMPDIEVVEGSRLPGSSVTKEASQGYAAMAAHAAGGGEGLLEEVMRVADIDSACGTVADYVVHPAAVPLRERVRRAYVESVARPKLCP
;
A
#
# COMPACT_ATOMS: atom_id res chain seq x y z
N VAL A 1 -16.90 16.25 -17.84
CA VAL A 1 -17.97 15.44 -17.20
C VAL A 1 -17.39 15.02 -15.86
N ASP A 2 -17.95 15.57 -14.78
CA ASP A 2 -17.57 15.21 -13.42
C ASP A 2 -17.70 13.68 -13.27
N MET A 3 -16.58 12.99 -13.05
CA MET A 3 -16.54 11.53 -12.92
C MET A 3 -16.35 11.15 -11.44
N ARG A 4 -17.34 10.48 -10.87
CA ARG A 4 -17.30 9.97 -9.51
C ARG A 4 -16.52 8.66 -9.49
N ALA A 5 -15.34 8.66 -8.88
CA ALA A 5 -14.49 7.49 -8.77
C ALA A 5 -14.47 6.95 -7.33
N LEU A 6 -14.71 5.66 -7.15
CA LEU A 6 -14.60 4.98 -5.87
C LEU A 6 -13.22 4.35 -5.72
N GLY A 7 -12.56 4.59 -4.62
CA GLY A 7 -11.37 3.84 -4.18
C GLY A 7 -11.67 2.93 -3.00
N ILE A 8 -11.19 1.70 -3.07
CA ILE A 8 -11.35 0.69 -2.02
C ILE A 8 -9.96 0.32 -1.50
N ASP A 9 -9.66 0.72 -0.27
CA ASP A 9 -8.41 0.36 0.43
C ASP A 9 -8.66 -0.82 1.38
N PRO A 10 -8.18 -2.03 1.05
CA PRO A 10 -8.33 -3.20 1.90
C PRO A 10 -7.25 -3.24 2.99
N GLY A 11 -7.32 -2.35 3.95
CA GLY A 11 -6.37 -2.31 5.06
C GLY A 11 -6.51 -3.51 6.01
N THR A 12 -5.48 -3.76 6.81
CA THR A 12 -5.46 -4.87 7.79
C THR A 12 -6.52 -4.68 8.89
N GLY A 13 -6.80 -3.45 9.28
CA GLY A 13 -7.79 -3.14 10.32
C GLY A 13 -9.15 -2.75 9.77
N THR A 14 -9.21 -2.02 8.67
CA THR A 14 -10.43 -1.52 8.05
C THR A 14 -10.35 -1.55 6.53
N PHE A 15 -11.51 -1.73 5.89
CA PHE A 15 -11.71 -1.46 4.47
C PHE A 15 -12.27 -0.06 4.34
N ASP A 16 -11.49 0.85 3.79
CA ASP A 16 -11.89 2.24 3.59
C ASP A 16 -12.39 2.44 2.16
N LEU A 17 -13.54 3.09 2.03
CA LEU A 17 -14.15 3.44 0.75
C LEU A 17 -14.26 4.96 0.64
N ALA A 18 -13.75 5.54 -0.42
CA ALA A 18 -13.90 6.96 -0.70
C ALA A 18 -14.33 7.18 -2.15
N VAL A 19 -15.39 7.95 -2.36
CA VAL A 19 -15.76 8.47 -3.69
C VAL A 19 -15.20 9.87 -3.83
N VAL A 20 -14.38 10.04 -4.85
CA VAL A 20 -13.78 11.31 -5.22
C VAL A 20 -14.46 11.83 -6.49
N ASP A 21 -14.86 13.10 -6.46
CA ASP A 21 -15.39 13.85 -7.57
C ASP A 21 -14.50 15.11 -7.75
N GLY A 22 -13.81 15.19 -8.88
CA GLY A 22 -12.71 16.13 -9.06
C GLY A 22 -11.60 15.95 -8.02
N GLU A 23 -11.45 16.94 -7.14
CA GLU A 23 -10.48 16.90 -6.03
C GLU A 23 -11.14 16.84 -4.64
N ARG A 24 -12.39 16.35 -4.58
CA ARG A 24 -13.17 16.34 -3.34
C ARG A 24 -13.74 14.97 -3.04
N VAL A 25 -13.68 14.56 -1.78
CA VAL A 25 -14.41 13.39 -1.28
C VAL A 25 -15.88 13.77 -1.10
N VAL A 26 -16.77 13.04 -1.77
CA VAL A 26 -18.23 13.27 -1.76
C VAL A 26 -19.01 12.16 -1.04
N TYR A 27 -18.37 11.01 -0.83
CA TYR A 27 -18.90 9.91 -0.01
C TYR A 27 -17.72 9.14 0.57
N GLU A 28 -17.88 8.67 1.80
CA GLU A 28 -16.89 7.79 2.42
C GLU A 28 -17.54 6.83 3.42
N ASP A 29 -16.94 5.67 3.57
CA ASP A 29 -17.29 4.64 4.55
C ASP A 29 -16.04 3.89 5.01
N SER A 30 -16.09 3.30 6.19
CA SER A 30 -15.00 2.50 6.76
C SER A 30 -15.58 1.29 7.46
N LEU A 31 -15.30 0.10 6.92
CA LEU A 31 -15.79 -1.16 7.42
C LEU A 31 -14.67 -1.90 8.16
N PRO A 32 -14.87 -2.37 9.41
CA PRO A 32 -13.89 -3.21 10.07
C PRO A 32 -13.55 -4.46 9.22
N ALA A 33 -12.26 -4.79 9.09
CA ALA A 33 -11.84 -5.94 8.30
C ALA A 33 -12.45 -7.26 8.79
N ALA A 34 -12.64 -7.41 10.11
CA ALA A 34 -13.33 -8.56 10.68
C ALA A 34 -14.79 -8.68 10.20
N VAL A 35 -15.49 -7.55 10.04
CA VAL A 35 -16.88 -7.52 9.54
C VAL A 35 -16.92 -7.94 8.07
N VAL A 36 -16.00 -7.44 7.24
CA VAL A 36 -15.90 -7.83 5.83
C VAL A 36 -15.52 -9.31 5.70
N ALA A 37 -14.63 -9.80 6.57
CA ALA A 37 -14.23 -11.21 6.59
C ALA A 37 -15.39 -12.16 6.95
N GLU A 38 -16.32 -11.74 7.79
CA GLU A 38 -17.50 -12.51 8.18
C GLU A 38 -18.67 -12.38 7.20
N ASP A 39 -18.89 -11.18 6.65
CA ASP A 39 -19.97 -10.85 5.69
C ASP A 39 -19.41 -9.99 4.54
N PRO A 40 -18.74 -10.61 3.53
CA PRO A 40 -18.21 -9.88 2.38
C PRO A 40 -19.26 -9.10 1.57
N GLU A 41 -20.52 -9.52 1.64
CA GLU A 41 -21.64 -8.84 0.97
C GLU A 41 -21.86 -7.41 1.50
N ARG A 42 -21.42 -7.11 2.72
CA ARG A 42 -21.45 -5.74 3.23
C ARG A 42 -20.59 -4.79 2.41
N LEU A 43 -19.40 -5.27 2.00
CA LEU A 43 -18.53 -4.47 1.13
C LEU A 43 -19.18 -4.27 -0.25
N VAL A 44 -19.80 -5.32 -0.80
CA VAL A 44 -20.51 -5.23 -2.10
C VAL A 44 -21.65 -4.22 -2.02
N ARG A 45 -22.48 -4.27 -0.99
CA ARG A 45 -23.56 -3.30 -0.77
C ARG A 45 -23.03 -1.86 -0.63
N ALA A 46 -21.90 -1.67 0.06
CA ALA A 46 -21.26 -0.35 0.19
C ALA A 46 -20.75 0.17 -1.18
N ILE A 47 -20.17 -0.72 -2.00
CA ILE A 47 -19.76 -0.39 -3.37
C ILE A 47 -20.96 0.07 -4.20
N GLU A 48 -22.06 -0.68 -4.17
CA GLU A 48 -23.30 -0.33 -4.89
C GLU A 48 -23.90 1.00 -4.40
N ALA A 49 -23.92 1.22 -3.09
CA ALA A 49 -24.42 2.46 -2.48
C ALA A 49 -23.61 3.70 -2.87
N SER A 50 -22.33 3.54 -3.21
CA SER A 50 -21.42 4.62 -3.59
C SER A 50 -21.85 5.32 -4.89
N ARG A 51 -22.56 4.63 -5.79
CA ARG A 51 -22.98 5.12 -7.11
C ARG A 51 -21.85 5.75 -7.91
N ALA A 52 -20.67 5.16 -7.84
CA ALA A 52 -19.50 5.63 -8.58
C ALA A 52 -19.57 5.21 -10.06
N ASP A 53 -19.02 6.04 -10.94
CA ASP A 53 -18.93 5.79 -12.38
C ASP A 53 -17.78 4.83 -12.73
N VAL A 54 -16.76 4.81 -11.88
CA VAL A 54 -15.58 3.93 -11.98
C VAL A 54 -15.09 3.53 -10.59
N ILE A 55 -14.53 2.34 -10.49
CA ILE A 55 -14.08 1.75 -9.22
C ILE A 55 -12.61 1.35 -9.33
N ALA A 56 -11.78 1.80 -8.39
CA ALA A 56 -10.50 1.15 -8.13
C ALA A 56 -10.74 -0.04 -7.20
N ALA A 57 -10.59 -1.24 -7.75
CA ALA A 57 -10.77 -2.47 -7.01
C ALA A 57 -9.61 -2.74 -6.03
N PRO A 58 -9.82 -3.50 -4.95
CA PRO A 58 -8.76 -3.94 -4.07
C PRO A 58 -7.64 -4.62 -4.86
N SER A 59 -6.43 -4.07 -4.83
CA SER A 59 -5.35 -4.49 -5.72
C SER A 59 -4.15 -5.15 -5.03
N GLY A 60 -4.13 -5.19 -3.70
CA GLY A 60 -3.11 -5.89 -2.90
C GLY A 60 -1.69 -5.48 -3.28
N TYR A 61 -0.87 -6.46 -3.69
CA TYR A 61 0.51 -6.20 -4.14
C TYR A 61 0.61 -5.36 -5.41
N GLY A 62 -0.51 -5.17 -6.11
CA GLY A 62 -0.59 -4.36 -7.32
C GLY A 62 -0.40 -5.13 -8.61
N VAL A 63 -0.95 -4.57 -9.67
CA VAL A 63 -0.86 -5.05 -11.05
C VAL A 63 -0.89 -3.84 -11.97
N PRO A 64 -0.23 -3.83 -13.15
CA PRO A 64 -0.42 -2.76 -14.11
C PRO A 64 -1.91 -2.54 -14.35
N PHE A 65 -2.36 -1.31 -14.63
CA PHE A 65 -3.78 -1.05 -14.84
C PHE A 65 -4.45 -2.16 -15.64
N THR A 66 -5.34 -2.88 -14.96
CA THR A 66 -6.05 -4.05 -15.50
C THR A 66 -7.54 -3.88 -15.24
N TRP A 67 -8.33 -3.78 -16.30
CA TRP A 67 -9.78 -3.69 -16.16
C TRP A 67 -10.38 -5.03 -15.73
N ALA A 68 -11.42 -4.98 -14.91
CA ALA A 68 -12.13 -6.20 -14.47
C ALA A 68 -12.65 -7.01 -15.67
N SER A 69 -13.04 -6.35 -16.74
CA SER A 69 -13.46 -6.99 -18.02
C SER A 69 -12.34 -7.77 -18.72
N ASP A 70 -11.08 -7.53 -18.39
CA ASP A 70 -9.94 -8.29 -18.92
C ASP A 70 -9.57 -9.50 -18.05
N VAL A 71 -10.14 -9.63 -16.86
CA VAL A 71 -9.86 -10.75 -15.95
C VAL A 71 -10.68 -11.98 -16.34
N ARG A 72 -10.00 -13.04 -16.75
CA ARG A 72 -10.61 -14.32 -17.19
C ARG A 72 -10.82 -15.32 -16.06
N ASP A 73 -9.88 -15.34 -15.11
CA ASP A 73 -9.91 -16.21 -13.92
C ASP A 73 -9.75 -15.35 -12.66
N PRO A 74 -10.87 -14.85 -12.10
CA PRO A 74 -10.80 -13.93 -10.96
C PRO A 74 -10.23 -14.57 -9.69
N LEU A 75 -10.41 -15.86 -9.47
CA LEU A 75 -9.88 -16.54 -8.29
C LEU A 75 -8.36 -16.67 -8.37
N ARG A 76 -7.85 -17.16 -9.49
CA ARG A 76 -6.41 -17.28 -9.71
C ARG A 76 -5.73 -15.90 -9.72
N PHE A 77 -6.34 -14.95 -10.39
CA PHE A 77 -5.88 -13.56 -10.41
C PHE A 77 -5.76 -12.99 -8.99
N THR A 78 -6.80 -13.14 -8.16
CA THR A 78 -6.77 -12.63 -6.79
C THR A 78 -5.72 -13.32 -5.95
N TYR A 79 -5.71 -14.64 -5.88
CA TYR A 79 -4.78 -15.35 -4.99
C TYR A 79 -3.34 -15.23 -5.45
N GLU A 80 -3.04 -15.51 -6.71
CA GLU A 80 -1.65 -15.65 -7.16
C GLU A 80 -1.02 -14.33 -7.61
N VAL A 81 -1.80 -13.38 -8.17
CA VAL A 81 -1.29 -12.09 -8.63
C VAL A 81 -1.43 -11.02 -7.57
N LEU A 82 -2.65 -10.80 -7.06
CA LEU A 82 -2.91 -9.70 -6.11
C LEU A 82 -2.44 -10.00 -4.69
N LEU A 83 -2.47 -11.27 -4.25
CA LEU A 83 -2.17 -11.66 -2.87
C LEU A 83 -0.88 -12.51 -2.72
N LEU A 84 -0.18 -12.80 -3.81
CA LEU A 84 1.05 -13.62 -3.84
C LEU A 84 0.92 -14.93 -3.06
N SER A 85 -0.24 -15.56 -3.13
CA SER A 85 -0.60 -16.80 -2.42
C SER A 85 -1.09 -17.85 -3.40
N THR A 86 -1.15 -19.09 -2.95
CA THR A 86 -1.93 -20.13 -3.62
C THR A 86 -3.15 -20.48 -2.78
N ARG A 87 -4.19 -21.04 -3.40
CA ARG A 87 -5.38 -21.56 -2.66
C ARG A 87 -4.98 -22.59 -1.60
N GLU A 88 -3.96 -23.40 -1.91
CA GLU A 88 -3.42 -24.38 -0.97
C GLU A 88 -2.75 -23.74 0.24
N GLN A 89 -1.94 -22.69 0.05
CA GLN A 89 -1.32 -21.94 1.14
C GLN A 89 -2.36 -21.31 2.05
N VAL A 90 -3.43 -20.76 1.48
CA VAL A 90 -4.54 -20.17 2.23
C VAL A 90 -5.30 -21.25 2.99
N ALA A 91 -5.62 -22.38 2.36
CA ALA A 91 -6.33 -23.49 3.00
C ALA A 91 -5.56 -24.11 4.18
N LYS A 92 -4.22 -24.20 4.08
CA LYS A 92 -3.36 -24.73 5.17
C LYS A 92 -3.32 -23.82 6.41
N ALA A 93 -3.62 -22.54 6.27
CA ALA A 93 -3.64 -21.56 7.35
C ALA A 93 -5.06 -21.34 7.92
N SER A 94 -5.97 -22.30 7.76
CA SER A 94 -7.36 -22.20 8.22
C SER A 94 -7.44 -21.78 9.70
N GLY A 95 -8.35 -20.84 10.01
CA GLY A 95 -8.56 -20.30 11.36
C GLY A 95 -7.87 -18.96 11.64
N GLU A 96 -6.95 -18.50 10.81
CA GLU A 96 -6.37 -17.15 10.92
C GLU A 96 -7.30 -16.10 10.30
N LEU A 97 -7.39 -14.90 10.90
CA LEU A 97 -8.19 -13.79 10.36
C LEU A 97 -7.77 -13.41 8.93
N GLY A 98 -6.47 -13.47 8.64
CA GLY A 98 -5.92 -13.20 7.32
C GLY A 98 -6.48 -14.10 6.22
N VAL A 99 -6.77 -15.37 6.54
CA VAL A 99 -7.42 -16.31 5.59
C VAL A 99 -8.80 -15.81 5.20
N LYS A 100 -9.62 -15.45 6.18
CA LYS A 100 -10.99 -14.93 5.93
C LYS A 100 -10.96 -13.64 5.11
N VAL A 101 -9.99 -12.76 5.36
CA VAL A 101 -9.81 -11.53 4.58
C VAL A 101 -9.45 -11.86 3.13
N TYR A 102 -8.57 -12.82 2.89
CA TYR A 102 -8.19 -13.25 1.53
C TYR A 102 -9.38 -13.88 0.78
N GLU A 103 -10.16 -14.71 1.46
CA GLU A 103 -11.39 -15.30 0.91
C GLU A 103 -12.43 -14.22 0.59
N ALA A 104 -12.61 -13.25 1.47
CA ALA A 104 -13.49 -12.10 1.24
C ALA A 104 -13.06 -11.28 0.02
N LEU A 105 -11.76 -10.99 -0.11
CA LEU A 105 -11.22 -10.29 -1.28
C LEU A 105 -11.45 -11.08 -2.57
N ALA A 106 -11.24 -12.39 -2.55
CA ALA A 106 -11.46 -13.24 -3.72
C ALA A 106 -12.95 -13.25 -4.14
N LEU A 107 -13.87 -13.23 -3.18
CA LEU A 107 -15.31 -13.12 -3.44
C LEU A 107 -15.64 -11.75 -4.07
N VAL A 108 -15.19 -10.66 -3.45
CA VAL A 108 -15.45 -9.28 -3.94
C VAL A 108 -14.90 -9.09 -5.35
N VAL A 109 -13.65 -9.50 -5.61
CA VAL A 109 -13.05 -9.43 -6.94
C VAL A 109 -13.86 -10.25 -7.96
N SER A 110 -14.28 -11.46 -7.59
CA SER A 110 -15.11 -12.32 -8.46
C SER A 110 -16.45 -11.66 -8.79
N GLN A 111 -17.06 -10.97 -7.83
CA GLN A 111 -18.32 -10.26 -8.05
C GLN A 111 -18.12 -9.04 -8.95
N LEU A 112 -17.07 -8.24 -8.73
CA LEU A 112 -16.76 -7.09 -9.60
C LEU A 112 -16.50 -7.52 -11.05
N VAL A 113 -15.81 -8.64 -11.25
CA VAL A 113 -15.56 -9.20 -12.60
C VAL A 113 -16.86 -9.67 -13.27
N LYS A 114 -17.78 -10.30 -12.52
CA LYS A 114 -19.04 -10.84 -13.04
C LYS A 114 -20.10 -9.76 -13.28
N ALA A 115 -20.10 -8.71 -12.48
CA ALA A 115 -21.14 -7.67 -12.50
C ALA A 115 -21.03 -6.71 -13.69
N ASP A 116 -19.99 -6.85 -14.53
CA ASP A 116 -19.71 -5.95 -15.67
C ASP A 116 -19.66 -4.46 -15.27
N VAL A 117 -19.16 -4.20 -14.05
CA VAL A 117 -18.95 -2.84 -13.56
C VAL A 117 -17.62 -2.30 -14.07
N ARG A 118 -17.55 -1.00 -14.25
CA ARG A 118 -16.32 -0.32 -14.68
C ARG A 118 -15.31 -0.27 -13.54
N ALA A 119 -14.66 -1.40 -13.27
CA ALA A 119 -13.67 -1.54 -12.23
C ALA A 119 -12.28 -1.78 -12.81
N VAL A 120 -11.25 -1.18 -12.18
CA VAL A 120 -9.85 -1.28 -12.57
C VAL A 120 -8.98 -1.66 -11.36
N PHE A 121 -8.07 -2.60 -11.56
CA PHE A 121 -6.99 -2.90 -10.62
C PHE A 121 -5.81 -1.98 -10.92
N VAL A 122 -5.07 -1.58 -9.86
CA VAL A 122 -4.10 -0.50 -9.93
C VAL A 122 -2.68 -0.96 -9.57
N PRO A 123 -1.65 -0.24 -10.04
CA PRO A 123 -0.26 -0.62 -9.81
C PRO A 123 0.22 -0.35 -8.39
N SER A 124 1.36 -0.93 -8.08
CA SER A 124 2.20 -0.67 -6.91
C SER A 124 3.55 -0.08 -7.34
N VAL A 125 4.34 0.36 -6.35
CA VAL A 125 5.62 1.04 -6.58
C VAL A 125 6.59 0.22 -7.43
N ILE A 126 6.74 -1.07 -7.16
CA ILE A 126 7.71 -1.93 -7.87
C ILE A 126 7.40 -2.08 -9.38
N LEU A 127 6.15 -1.88 -9.79
CA LEU A 127 5.71 -2.00 -11.19
C LEU A 127 6.02 -0.75 -12.03
N LEU A 128 6.29 0.39 -11.39
CA LEU A 128 6.56 1.65 -12.08
C LEU A 128 7.91 1.60 -12.81
N ARG A 129 7.97 2.13 -14.03
CA ARG A 129 9.23 2.29 -14.78
C ARG A 129 10.10 3.43 -14.26
N THR A 130 9.51 4.34 -13.47
CA THR A 130 10.25 5.39 -12.76
C THR A 130 11.15 4.84 -11.64
N VAL A 131 10.89 3.61 -11.18
CA VAL A 131 11.75 2.86 -10.28
C VAL A 131 12.69 1.99 -11.13
N PRO A 132 14.01 2.23 -11.14
CA PRO A 132 14.94 1.49 -11.97
C PRO A 132 15.12 0.04 -11.48
N ALA A 133 15.45 -0.87 -12.39
CA ALA A 133 15.56 -2.31 -12.13
C ALA A 133 16.53 -2.63 -10.97
N TYR A 134 17.65 -1.91 -10.87
CA TYR A 134 18.66 -2.16 -9.83
C TYR A 134 18.16 -1.91 -8.39
N ARG A 135 17.04 -1.21 -8.21
CA ARG A 135 16.38 -1.02 -6.90
C ARG A 135 15.41 -2.14 -6.56
N LYS A 136 15.01 -2.95 -7.54
CA LYS A 136 13.92 -3.94 -7.43
C LYS A 136 14.41 -5.37 -7.10
N TYR A 137 15.70 -5.67 -7.22
CA TYR A 137 16.21 -7.04 -7.05
C TYR A 137 15.80 -7.66 -5.72
N ASN A 138 15.26 -8.90 -5.82
CA ASN A 138 14.78 -9.73 -4.70
C ASN A 138 13.72 -9.06 -3.83
N LYS A 139 12.91 -8.20 -4.42
CA LYS A 139 11.77 -7.56 -3.75
C LYS A 139 10.48 -7.90 -4.48
N VAL A 140 9.39 -7.95 -3.74
CA VAL A 140 8.01 -8.05 -4.23
C VAL A 140 7.16 -6.91 -3.68
N ASP A 141 7.60 -6.28 -2.60
CA ASP A 141 6.93 -5.16 -1.94
C ASP A 141 7.91 -4.00 -1.73
N MET A 142 7.74 -2.96 -2.52
CA MET A 142 8.39 -1.67 -2.38
C MET A 142 7.38 -0.56 -2.04
N GLY A 143 6.23 -0.94 -1.53
CA GLY A 143 5.01 -0.20 -1.37
C GLY A 143 3.93 -0.79 -2.26
N THR A 144 2.97 -1.46 -1.64
CA THR A 144 1.79 -2.05 -2.27
C THR A 144 0.90 -0.98 -2.92
N ALA A 145 -0.15 -1.37 -3.59
CA ALA A 145 -1.01 -0.43 -4.33
C ALA A 145 -1.57 0.70 -3.44
N ASP A 146 -1.94 0.40 -2.21
CA ASP A 146 -2.39 1.37 -1.20
C ASP A 146 -1.29 2.38 -0.81
N LYS A 147 -0.04 1.93 -0.74
CA LYS A 147 1.11 2.80 -0.42
C LYS A 147 1.44 3.74 -1.58
N LEU A 148 1.35 3.26 -2.81
CA LEU A 148 1.46 4.13 -3.98
C LEU A 148 0.33 5.16 -4.00
N ALA A 149 -0.91 4.73 -3.78
CA ALA A 149 -2.08 5.60 -3.71
C ALA A 149 -1.91 6.70 -2.66
N SER A 150 -1.48 6.33 -1.46
CA SER A 150 -1.19 7.25 -0.36
C SER A 150 -0.08 8.25 -0.72
N ALA A 151 0.99 7.80 -1.37
CA ALA A 151 2.09 8.66 -1.81
C ALA A 151 1.63 9.71 -2.85
N LEU A 152 0.76 9.34 -3.77
CA LEU A 152 0.22 10.26 -4.77
C LEU A 152 -0.64 11.37 -4.12
N ILE A 153 -1.45 11.03 -3.11
CA ILE A 153 -2.21 12.04 -2.33
C ILE A 153 -1.25 12.94 -1.54
N ALA A 154 -0.15 12.41 -1.02
CA ALA A 154 0.86 13.22 -0.35
C ALA A 154 1.52 14.23 -1.30
N VAL A 155 1.85 13.82 -2.53
CA VAL A 155 2.37 14.74 -3.57
C VAL A 155 1.37 15.85 -3.88
N HIS A 156 0.08 15.51 -4.06
CA HIS A 156 -0.99 16.48 -4.24
C HIS A 156 -1.07 17.48 -3.08
N GLY A 157 -1.09 16.97 -1.84
CA GLY A 157 -1.15 17.81 -0.64
C GLY A 157 0.04 18.75 -0.52
N LEU A 158 1.26 18.28 -0.80
CA LEU A 158 2.47 19.10 -0.78
C LEU A 158 2.46 20.16 -1.88
N ALA A 159 2.09 19.79 -3.10
CA ALA A 159 1.98 20.73 -4.22
C ALA A 159 1.02 21.88 -3.90
N ARG A 160 -0.16 21.56 -3.35
CA ARG A 160 -1.13 22.58 -2.87
C ARG A 160 -0.57 23.44 -1.75
N ARG A 161 0.01 22.80 -0.73
CA ARG A 161 0.53 23.50 0.45
C ARG A 161 1.64 24.49 0.10
N LYS A 162 2.56 24.06 -0.78
CA LYS A 162 3.72 24.86 -1.20
C LYS A 162 3.39 25.84 -2.35
N GLY A 163 2.24 25.68 -3.02
CA GLY A 163 1.88 26.45 -4.21
C GLY A 163 2.80 26.18 -5.40
N VAL A 164 3.26 24.94 -5.56
CA VAL A 164 4.18 24.49 -6.61
C VAL A 164 3.53 23.43 -7.49
N ARG A 165 4.12 23.15 -8.65
CA ARG A 165 3.67 22.06 -9.52
C ARG A 165 4.06 20.70 -8.92
N PRO A 166 3.33 19.61 -9.20
CA PRO A 166 3.71 18.26 -8.78
C PRO A 166 5.16 17.90 -9.13
N SER A 167 5.64 18.32 -10.32
CA SER A 167 7.02 18.09 -10.78
C SER A 167 8.10 18.82 -9.99
N GLU A 168 7.73 19.62 -9.01
CA GLU A 168 8.67 20.32 -8.11
C GLU A 168 8.66 19.72 -6.70
N VAL A 169 7.85 18.68 -6.46
CA VAL A 169 7.74 17.99 -5.15
C VAL A 169 8.80 16.90 -5.04
N SER A 170 9.66 16.99 -4.03
CA SER A 170 10.62 15.93 -3.66
C SER A 170 10.51 15.66 -2.16
N ALA A 171 10.14 14.44 -1.78
CA ALA A 171 9.81 14.09 -0.41
C ALA A 171 9.97 12.59 -0.13
N VAL A 172 10.09 12.23 1.13
CA VAL A 172 9.81 10.87 1.61
C VAL A 172 8.39 10.83 2.15
N VAL A 173 7.57 9.92 1.65
CA VAL A 173 6.24 9.66 2.19
C VAL A 173 6.34 8.45 3.11
N LEU A 174 6.21 8.70 4.41
CA LEU A 174 6.21 7.67 5.44
C LEU A 174 4.76 7.32 5.78
N GLU A 175 4.36 6.10 5.50
CA GLU A 175 3.05 5.60 5.89
C GLU A 175 3.15 4.60 7.02
N LEU A 176 2.42 4.86 8.08
CA LEU A 176 2.39 4.09 9.32
C LEU A 176 1.04 3.40 9.44
N GLY A 177 1.01 2.16 8.96
CA GLY A 177 -0.18 1.32 8.96
C GLY A 177 -0.36 0.51 10.23
N PHE A 178 -1.42 -0.28 10.25
CA PHE A 178 -1.76 -1.15 11.37
C PHE A 178 -0.74 -2.31 11.57
N GLY A 179 -0.16 -2.82 10.50
CA GLY A 179 0.76 -3.98 10.55
C GLY A 179 2.17 -3.68 10.06
N TYR A 180 2.32 -2.71 9.16
CA TYR A 180 3.55 -2.43 8.44
C TYR A 180 3.89 -0.95 8.43
N ASN A 181 5.18 -0.66 8.27
CA ASN A 181 5.68 0.66 7.90
C ASN A 181 5.98 0.67 6.40
N SER A 182 5.93 1.84 5.77
CA SER A 182 6.51 2.04 4.44
C SER A 182 7.09 3.43 4.29
N ALA A 183 8.16 3.55 3.50
CA ALA A 183 8.80 4.81 3.16
C ALA A 183 8.97 4.88 1.65
N ILE A 184 8.27 5.80 1.00
CA ILE A 184 8.24 5.95 -0.45
C ILE A 184 9.05 7.17 -0.86
N SER A 185 10.00 6.99 -1.77
CA SER A 185 10.86 8.05 -2.29
C SER A 185 10.19 8.75 -3.47
N VAL A 186 9.93 10.03 -3.34
CA VAL A 186 9.41 10.89 -4.40
C VAL A 186 10.48 11.90 -4.80
N LEU A 187 10.84 11.91 -6.08
CA LEU A 187 11.75 12.86 -6.68
C LEU A 187 11.05 13.59 -7.83
N ARG A 188 10.85 14.89 -7.69
CA ARG A 188 10.19 15.74 -8.71
C ARG A 188 8.83 15.15 -9.15
N GLY A 189 8.01 14.77 -8.17
CA GLY A 189 6.68 14.21 -8.36
C GLY A 189 6.64 12.75 -8.83
N ARG A 190 7.78 12.12 -9.08
CA ARG A 190 7.90 10.72 -9.51
C ARG A 190 8.28 9.83 -8.35
N VAL A 191 7.62 8.70 -8.22
CA VAL A 191 8.04 7.67 -7.28
C VAL A 191 9.25 6.95 -7.89
N VAL A 192 10.40 7.04 -7.19
CA VAL A 192 11.70 6.53 -7.70
C VAL A 192 12.26 5.38 -6.89
N ASP A 193 11.73 5.13 -5.69
CA ASP A 193 12.07 4.00 -4.83
C ASP A 193 10.98 3.77 -3.79
N GLY A 194 11.03 2.67 -3.08
CA GLY A 194 10.13 2.38 -1.99
C GLY A 194 10.63 1.26 -1.09
N ILE A 195 10.30 1.37 0.18
CA ILE A 195 10.58 0.40 1.23
C ILE A 195 9.23 0.05 1.84
N GLY A 196 8.83 -1.21 1.74
CA GLY A 196 7.53 -1.64 2.23
C GLY A 196 7.52 -3.11 2.66
N GLY A 197 6.39 -3.54 3.19
CA GLY A 197 6.17 -4.91 3.62
C GLY A 197 7.18 -5.40 4.64
N THR A 198 7.61 -6.65 4.47
CA THR A 198 8.65 -7.27 5.31
C THR A 198 10.06 -6.79 4.98
N TYR A 199 10.23 -6.01 3.93
CA TYR A 199 11.52 -5.37 3.63
C TYR A 199 11.74 -4.07 4.42
N ALA A 200 10.67 -3.44 4.91
CA ALA A 200 10.74 -2.34 5.87
C ALA A 200 11.23 -2.83 7.24
N SER A 201 11.58 -1.91 8.11
CA SER A 201 12.00 -2.22 9.48
C SER A 201 10.87 -2.83 10.31
N PHE A 202 11.24 -3.33 11.49
CA PHE A 202 10.35 -3.85 12.53
C PHE A 202 9.04 -3.06 12.65
N GLY A 203 7.93 -3.71 12.40
CA GLY A 203 6.61 -3.08 12.35
C GLY A 203 5.71 -3.45 13.54
N PRO A 204 4.49 -2.93 13.57
CA PRO A 204 3.54 -3.31 14.62
C PRO A 204 3.22 -4.81 14.64
N LEU A 205 2.96 -5.42 13.50
CA LEU A 205 2.71 -6.86 13.35
C LEU A 205 3.88 -7.60 12.72
N THR A 206 4.48 -7.05 11.66
CA THR A 206 5.55 -7.74 10.93
C THR A 206 6.90 -7.67 11.62
N ALA A 207 7.66 -8.76 11.54
CA ALA A 207 9.07 -8.78 11.94
C ALA A 207 9.92 -7.73 11.19
N GLY A 208 9.48 -7.31 10.01
CA GLY A 208 10.24 -6.42 9.14
C GLY A 208 11.39 -7.14 8.45
N SER A 209 12.51 -6.44 8.30
CA SER A 209 13.72 -6.97 7.69
C SER A 209 14.31 -8.12 8.52
N LEU A 210 13.76 -9.32 8.32
CA LEU A 210 14.18 -10.53 9.00
C LEU A 210 15.49 -11.04 8.39
N ASP A 211 16.42 -11.44 9.25
CA ASP A 211 17.65 -12.09 8.82
C ASP A 211 17.33 -13.42 8.11
N LEU A 212 17.84 -13.61 6.92
CA LEU A 212 17.62 -14.82 6.13
C LEU A 212 18.09 -16.08 6.87
N GLU A 213 19.12 -15.99 7.72
CA GLU A 213 19.60 -17.12 8.53
C GLU A 213 18.54 -17.60 9.52
N VAL A 214 17.71 -16.69 10.05
CA VAL A 214 16.55 -17.06 10.88
C VAL A 214 15.54 -17.86 10.06
N VAL A 215 15.28 -17.44 8.83
CA VAL A 215 14.35 -18.14 7.91
C VAL A 215 14.89 -19.52 7.57
N VAL A 216 16.16 -19.63 7.22
CA VAL A 216 16.79 -20.91 6.87
C VAL A 216 16.89 -21.85 8.10
N GLY A 217 17.14 -21.29 9.27
CA GLY A 217 17.26 -22.05 10.53
C GLY A 217 15.92 -22.55 11.10
N ALA A 218 14.80 -21.93 10.72
CA ALA A 218 13.45 -22.29 11.20
C ALA A 218 12.60 -22.78 10.02
N PRO A 219 12.44 -24.09 9.81
CA PRO A 219 11.96 -24.67 8.55
C PRO A 219 10.44 -24.52 8.31
N PHE A 220 9.67 -24.12 9.32
CA PHE A 220 8.21 -24.14 9.22
C PHE A 220 7.64 -22.71 9.16
N TRP A 221 7.45 -22.20 7.95
CA TRP A 221 6.86 -20.89 7.67
C TRP A 221 5.54 -21.03 6.93
N SER A 222 4.53 -20.25 7.37
CA SER A 222 3.27 -20.10 6.65
C SER A 222 3.24 -18.80 5.86
N ARG A 223 2.30 -18.71 4.92
CA ARG A 223 2.08 -17.47 4.14
C ARG A 223 1.74 -16.27 5.04
N PHE A 224 1.10 -16.53 6.18
CA PHE A 224 0.64 -15.48 7.11
C PHE A 224 1.67 -15.09 8.19
N ASP A 225 2.84 -15.72 8.21
CA ASP A 225 3.93 -15.34 9.12
C ASP A 225 4.53 -13.97 8.79
N VAL A 226 4.25 -13.44 7.59
CA VAL A 226 4.57 -12.05 7.23
C VAL A 226 3.86 -11.01 8.12
N TYR A 227 2.80 -11.41 8.83
CA TYR A 227 2.05 -10.57 9.79
C TYR A 227 2.42 -10.84 11.25
N LYS A 228 3.54 -11.50 11.51
CA LYS A 228 3.98 -11.91 12.86
C LYS A 228 5.42 -11.48 13.12
N GLY A 229 5.82 -11.55 14.37
CA GLY A 229 7.19 -11.27 14.80
C GLY A 229 7.50 -9.80 15.02
N GLY A 230 6.50 -8.93 14.98
CA GLY A 230 6.65 -7.50 15.20
C GLY A 230 6.51 -7.07 16.67
N LEU A 231 6.28 -5.79 16.87
CA LEU A 231 6.12 -5.17 18.19
C LEU A 231 5.05 -5.86 19.03
N ALA A 232 3.96 -6.33 18.42
CA ALA A 232 2.86 -7.00 19.11
C ALA A 232 3.31 -8.26 19.88
N GLU A 233 4.30 -9.01 19.37
CA GLU A 233 4.82 -10.20 20.03
C GLU A 233 5.56 -9.88 21.35
N VAL A 234 6.11 -8.69 21.46
CA VAL A 234 6.86 -8.24 22.64
C VAL A 234 5.98 -7.46 23.60
N CYS A 235 5.14 -6.55 23.07
CA CYS A 235 4.29 -5.67 23.87
C CYS A 235 2.94 -6.28 24.27
N GLY A 236 2.47 -7.34 23.58
CA GLY A 236 1.13 -7.86 23.74
C GLY A 236 0.04 -6.91 23.20
N THR A 237 0.43 -5.88 22.47
CA THR A 237 -0.45 -4.94 21.78
C THR A 237 0.16 -4.53 20.43
N TYR A 238 -0.67 -4.32 19.43
CA TYR A 238 -0.28 -3.76 18.13
C TYR A 238 -0.65 -2.27 18.01
N ASP A 239 -1.30 -1.70 19.03
CA ASP A 239 -1.62 -0.27 19.04
C ASP A 239 -0.37 0.54 19.43
N LEU A 240 0.19 1.24 18.43
CA LEU A 240 1.39 2.06 18.64
C LEU A 240 1.16 3.21 19.62
N ARG A 241 -0.09 3.68 19.81
CA ARG A 241 -0.39 4.72 20.81
C ARG A 241 -0.25 4.17 22.22
N GLU A 242 -0.69 2.93 22.45
CA GLU A 242 -0.49 2.25 23.73
C GLU A 242 0.99 1.95 23.94
N ALA A 243 1.67 1.47 22.91
CA ALA A 243 3.11 1.20 22.98
C ALA A 243 3.93 2.47 23.24
N GLU A 244 3.55 3.63 22.65
CA GLU A 244 4.16 4.94 22.95
C GLU A 244 4.02 5.31 24.42
N ARG A 245 2.83 5.15 25.01
CA ARG A 245 2.61 5.43 26.44
C ARG A 245 3.48 4.57 27.34
N ARG A 246 3.60 3.27 27.03
CA ARG A 246 4.48 2.35 27.78
C ARG A 246 5.97 2.69 27.61
N TYR A 247 6.36 3.10 26.41
CA TYR A 247 7.71 3.59 26.14
C TYR A 247 8.05 4.82 26.98
N GLU A 248 7.14 5.81 27.03
CA GLU A 248 7.30 7.02 27.85
C GLU A 248 7.34 6.71 29.36
N ALA A 249 6.61 5.70 29.79
CA ALA A 249 6.62 5.20 31.17
C ALA A 249 7.83 4.31 31.52
N GLY A 250 8.65 3.93 30.53
CA GLY A 250 9.78 3.02 30.73
C GLY A 250 9.38 1.56 31.05
N GLU A 251 8.20 1.14 30.61
CA GLU A 251 7.68 -0.21 30.87
C GLU A 251 8.31 -1.24 29.94
N GLU A 252 9.26 -2.02 30.48
CA GLU A 252 9.88 -3.11 29.74
C GLU A 252 8.98 -4.38 29.72
N PRO A 253 9.06 -5.25 28.65
CA PRO A 253 9.94 -5.13 27.48
C PRO A 253 9.39 -4.25 26.35
N CYS A 254 8.19 -3.68 26.50
CA CYS A 254 7.54 -2.90 25.45
C CYS A 254 8.28 -1.62 25.11
N ALA A 255 8.92 -0.96 26.09
CA ALA A 255 9.72 0.23 25.86
C ALA A 255 10.87 -0.04 24.87
N SER A 256 11.58 -1.16 25.05
CA SER A 256 12.64 -1.59 24.12
C SER A 256 12.09 -1.92 22.72
N ALA A 257 10.94 -2.59 22.64
CA ALA A 257 10.31 -2.91 21.35
C ALA A 257 9.83 -1.66 20.60
N TYR A 258 9.24 -0.71 21.31
CA TYR A 258 8.85 0.57 20.71
C TYR A 258 10.06 1.38 20.22
N ARG A 259 11.15 1.38 20.98
CA ARG A 259 12.40 2.02 20.58
C ARG A 259 12.98 1.37 19.30
N ALA A 260 12.92 0.03 19.20
CA ALA A 260 13.35 -0.68 18.00
C ALA A 260 12.50 -0.31 16.77
N TRP A 261 11.17 -0.20 16.93
CA TRP A 261 10.28 0.29 15.91
C TRP A 261 10.62 1.72 15.49
N LEU A 262 10.76 2.63 16.46
CA LEU A 262 11.02 4.05 16.22
C LEU A 262 12.34 4.26 15.47
N GLU A 263 13.43 3.65 15.95
CA GLU A 263 14.74 3.73 15.28
C GLU A 263 14.72 3.07 13.89
N GLY A 264 13.98 1.96 13.75
CA GLY A 264 13.77 1.30 12.47
C GLY A 264 13.11 2.20 11.45
N VAL A 265 12.07 2.94 11.84
CA VAL A 265 11.40 3.92 10.98
C VAL A 265 12.34 5.04 10.56
N LEU A 266 13.16 5.57 11.47
CA LEU A 266 14.18 6.58 11.13
C LEU A 266 15.18 6.05 10.09
N LYS A 267 15.63 4.80 10.24
CA LYS A 267 16.52 4.15 9.27
C LYS A 267 15.85 3.96 7.91
N ASP A 268 14.56 3.64 7.87
CA ASP A 268 13.81 3.52 6.61
C ASP A 268 13.67 4.87 5.91
N VAL A 269 13.40 5.95 6.64
CA VAL A 269 13.38 7.31 6.08
C VAL A 269 14.74 7.70 5.53
N ALA A 270 15.83 7.42 6.26
CA ALA A 270 17.18 7.68 5.78
C ALA A 270 17.50 6.90 4.49
N ARG A 271 17.15 5.61 4.43
CA ARG A 271 17.28 4.78 3.22
C ARG A 271 16.48 5.34 2.05
N ALA A 272 15.22 5.74 2.29
CA ALA A 272 14.35 6.33 1.27
C ALA A 272 14.81 7.72 0.81
N SER A 273 15.58 8.43 1.62
CA SER A 273 16.16 9.74 1.25
C SER A 273 17.33 9.61 0.27
N VAL A 274 18.06 8.50 0.28
CA VAL A 274 19.24 8.30 -0.59
C VAL A 274 18.93 8.46 -2.09
N PRO A 275 17.86 7.88 -2.64
CA PRO A 275 17.52 8.02 -4.05
C PRO A 275 17.09 9.45 -4.46
N ILE A 276 16.68 10.27 -3.50
CA ILE A 276 16.27 11.66 -3.71
C ILE A 276 17.48 12.60 -3.61
N GLY A 277 18.44 12.23 -2.77
CA GLY A 277 19.64 13.01 -2.56
C GLY A 277 19.35 14.36 -1.88
N ARG A 278 20.01 15.42 -2.35
CA ARG A 278 19.88 16.76 -1.77
C ARG A 278 18.55 17.46 -2.04
N GLU A 279 17.71 16.89 -2.91
CA GLU A 279 16.40 17.47 -3.22
C GLU A 279 15.33 17.09 -2.20
N VAL A 280 15.60 16.15 -1.27
CA VAL A 280 14.66 15.86 -0.20
C VAL A 280 14.58 17.03 0.78
N ASP A 281 13.41 17.61 0.90
CA ASP A 281 13.14 18.74 1.80
C ASP A 281 12.03 18.46 2.82
N THR A 282 11.27 17.38 2.61
CA THR A 282 10.07 17.07 3.40
C THR A 282 9.93 15.57 3.66
N VAL A 283 9.54 15.22 4.88
CA VAL A 283 8.98 13.92 5.24
C VAL A 283 7.49 14.11 5.52
N VAL A 284 6.65 13.42 4.78
CA VAL A 284 5.19 13.44 4.95
C VAL A 284 4.77 12.22 5.76
N LEU A 285 4.02 12.43 6.84
CA LEU A 285 3.49 11.37 7.69
C LEU A 285 2.05 11.07 7.31
N ASN A 286 1.81 9.89 6.74
CA ASN A 286 0.49 9.37 6.38
C ASN A 286 0.10 8.18 7.26
N GLY A 287 -1.14 7.76 7.18
CA GLY A 287 -1.65 6.57 7.82
C GLY A 287 -2.15 6.78 9.23
N ARG A 288 -2.50 5.66 9.88
CA ARG A 288 -3.17 5.63 11.20
C ARG A 288 -2.38 6.31 12.32
N TYR A 289 -1.06 6.20 12.27
CA TYR A 289 -0.16 6.63 13.34
C TYR A 289 0.67 7.88 13.01
N SER A 290 0.24 8.65 12.01
CA SER A 290 0.89 9.92 11.63
C SER A 290 0.99 10.94 12.77
N GLY A 291 0.09 10.85 13.77
CA GLY A 291 0.02 11.76 14.90
C GLY A 291 0.88 11.41 16.11
N LEU A 292 1.70 10.33 16.07
CA LEU A 292 2.58 9.95 17.19
C LEU A 292 3.61 11.04 17.48
N ARG A 293 3.65 11.50 18.75
CA ARG A 293 4.50 12.60 19.19
C ARG A 293 5.97 12.22 19.17
N SER A 294 6.32 11.10 19.75
CA SER A 294 7.70 10.60 19.82
C SER A 294 8.34 10.40 18.44
N LEU A 295 7.57 9.93 17.46
CA LEU A 295 8.04 9.78 16.09
C LEU A 295 8.37 11.15 15.46
N ARG A 296 7.48 12.09 15.62
CA ARG A 296 7.62 13.45 15.06
C ARG A 296 8.84 14.17 15.66
N GLU A 297 9.02 14.03 16.97
CA GLU A 297 10.17 14.54 17.70
C GLU A 297 11.48 13.88 17.23
N ALA A 298 11.50 12.56 17.16
CA ALA A 298 12.68 11.79 16.73
C ALA A 298 13.09 12.10 15.27
N LEU A 299 12.12 12.27 14.36
CA LEU A 299 12.40 12.67 12.98
C LEU A 299 13.02 14.06 12.91
N ARG A 300 12.50 15.04 13.66
CA ARG A 300 13.04 16.41 13.70
C ARG A 300 14.45 16.45 14.30
N GLU A 301 14.71 15.65 15.31
CA GLU A 301 16.03 15.54 15.92
C GLU A 301 17.05 14.89 14.97
N ALA A 302 16.66 13.77 14.33
CA ALA A 302 17.54 13.03 13.44
C ALA A 302 17.79 13.75 12.10
N MET A 303 16.86 14.56 11.64
CA MET A 303 16.88 15.22 10.32
C MET A 303 16.47 16.69 10.44
N PRO A 304 17.29 17.54 11.10
CA PRO A 304 16.90 18.92 11.43
C PRO A 304 16.68 19.82 10.21
N ASP A 305 17.29 19.48 9.08
CA ASP A 305 17.15 20.23 7.82
C ASP A 305 15.95 19.81 6.96
N ILE A 306 15.18 18.82 7.40
CA ILE A 306 14.03 18.29 6.67
C ILE A 306 12.74 18.66 7.39
N GLU A 307 11.79 19.23 6.66
CA GLU A 307 10.47 19.53 7.20
C GLU A 307 9.68 18.23 7.45
N VAL A 308 9.12 18.07 8.64
CA VAL A 308 8.25 16.94 8.99
C VAL A 308 6.81 17.42 9.07
N VAL A 309 5.97 16.94 8.16
CA VAL A 309 4.58 17.38 8.04
C VAL A 309 3.62 16.18 8.08
N GLU A 310 2.42 16.42 8.59
CA GLU A 310 1.32 15.47 8.46
C GLU A 310 0.71 15.55 7.06
N GLY A 311 0.37 14.40 6.49
CA GLY A 311 -0.26 14.32 5.17
C GLY A 311 -1.64 14.98 5.14
N SER A 312 -1.99 15.51 3.99
CA SER A 312 -3.28 16.17 3.77
C SER A 312 -4.21 15.21 3.03
N ARG A 313 -5.37 14.97 3.58
CA ARG A 313 -6.47 14.31 2.88
C ARG A 313 -7.13 15.28 1.90
N LEU A 314 -7.84 14.74 0.91
CA LEU A 314 -8.64 15.57 0.00
C LEU A 314 -9.77 16.28 0.77
N PRO A 315 -10.19 17.48 0.34
CA PRO A 315 -11.31 18.19 0.94
C PRO A 315 -12.57 17.32 1.01
N GLY A 316 -13.32 17.43 2.09
CA GLY A 316 -14.55 16.65 2.33
C GLY A 316 -14.32 15.34 3.05
N SER A 317 -13.07 14.86 3.17
CA SER A 317 -12.76 13.65 3.95
C SER A 317 -12.80 13.91 5.46
N SER A 318 -13.41 12.99 6.19
CA SER A 318 -13.48 12.99 7.66
C SER A 318 -13.17 11.61 8.27
N VAL A 319 -13.38 10.54 7.52
CA VAL A 319 -13.30 9.15 8.00
C VAL A 319 -12.13 8.40 7.34
N THR A 320 -12.06 8.44 6.02
CA THR A 320 -11.09 7.63 5.25
C THR A 320 -9.68 8.21 5.28
N LYS A 321 -8.71 7.33 5.07
CA LYS A 321 -7.30 7.68 4.93
C LYS A 321 -6.94 8.00 3.47
N GLU A 322 -5.72 8.43 3.27
CA GLU A 322 -5.18 8.88 1.99
C GLU A 322 -5.25 7.78 0.92
N ALA A 323 -5.05 6.52 1.30
CA ALA A 323 -4.96 5.40 0.36
C ALA A 323 -6.24 5.22 -0.48
N SER A 324 -7.43 5.18 0.15
CA SER A 324 -8.69 5.03 -0.60
C SER A 324 -8.95 6.19 -1.56
N GLN A 325 -8.55 7.41 -1.18
CA GLN A 325 -8.64 8.60 -2.04
C GLN A 325 -7.69 8.52 -3.23
N GLY A 326 -6.47 8.03 -3.02
CA GLY A 326 -5.50 7.78 -4.09
C GLY A 326 -5.93 6.67 -5.03
N TYR A 327 -6.55 5.60 -4.52
CA TYR A 327 -7.20 4.57 -5.35
C TYR A 327 -8.26 5.18 -6.27
N ALA A 328 -9.16 6.01 -5.72
CA ALA A 328 -10.18 6.70 -6.51
C ALA A 328 -9.56 7.58 -7.60
N ALA A 329 -8.53 8.35 -7.28
CA ALA A 329 -7.82 9.20 -8.25
C ALA A 329 -7.18 8.37 -9.37
N MET A 330 -6.55 7.22 -9.06
CA MET A 330 -6.01 6.31 -10.07
C MET A 330 -7.10 5.73 -10.97
N ALA A 331 -8.29 5.40 -10.43
CA ALA A 331 -9.41 4.93 -11.24
C ALA A 331 -9.95 6.01 -12.17
N ALA A 332 -10.11 7.25 -11.68
CA ALA A 332 -10.52 8.39 -12.51
C ALA A 332 -9.52 8.63 -13.65
N HIS A 333 -8.22 8.62 -13.34
CA HIS A 333 -7.16 8.74 -14.33
C HIS A 333 -7.22 7.62 -15.39
N ALA A 334 -7.28 6.36 -14.97
CA ALA A 334 -7.37 5.21 -15.89
C ALA A 334 -8.61 5.25 -16.79
N ALA A 335 -9.69 5.87 -16.30
CA ALA A 335 -10.94 6.05 -17.04
C ALA A 335 -10.95 7.29 -17.97
N GLY A 336 -9.88 8.10 -17.93
CA GLY A 336 -9.77 9.35 -18.71
C GLY A 336 -10.64 10.49 -18.18
N GLY A 337 -11.05 10.42 -16.90
CA GLY A 337 -11.91 11.40 -16.23
C GLY A 337 -11.22 12.18 -15.11
N GLY A 338 -9.90 12.06 -14.99
CA GLY A 338 -9.13 12.83 -14.01
C GLY A 338 -9.07 14.32 -14.36
N GLU A 339 -9.06 15.17 -13.35
CA GLU A 339 -9.09 16.64 -13.49
C GLU A 339 -8.13 17.32 -12.51
N GLY A 340 -7.78 18.58 -12.83
CA GLY A 340 -7.07 19.48 -11.93
C GLY A 340 -5.67 19.04 -11.54
N LEU A 341 -5.24 19.46 -10.37
CA LEU A 341 -3.92 19.16 -9.81
C LEU A 341 -3.74 17.67 -9.51
N LEU A 342 -4.82 16.99 -9.12
CA LEU A 342 -4.77 15.55 -8.83
C LEU A 342 -4.45 14.73 -10.08
N GLU A 343 -5.04 15.08 -11.23
CA GLU A 343 -4.73 14.47 -12.51
C GLU A 343 -3.30 14.81 -12.98
N GLU A 344 -2.83 16.03 -12.71
CA GLU A 344 -1.44 16.40 -12.99
C GLU A 344 -0.45 15.53 -12.18
N VAL A 345 -0.77 15.24 -10.92
CA VAL A 345 0.02 14.31 -10.10
C VAL A 345 0.10 12.93 -10.76
N MET A 346 -1.03 12.37 -11.22
CA MET A 346 -1.05 11.05 -11.88
C MET A 346 -0.16 11.01 -13.11
N ARG A 347 -0.23 12.06 -13.95
CA ARG A 347 0.58 12.19 -15.18
C ARG A 347 2.07 12.37 -14.87
N VAL A 348 2.42 13.22 -13.92
CA VAL A 348 3.82 13.45 -13.53
C VAL A 348 4.44 12.20 -12.93
N ALA A 349 3.68 11.46 -12.14
CA ALA A 349 4.12 10.19 -11.55
C ALA A 349 4.30 9.07 -12.60
N ASP A 350 3.80 9.25 -13.82
CA ASP A 350 3.92 8.30 -14.93
C ASP A 350 3.38 6.89 -14.57
N ILE A 351 2.25 6.87 -13.86
CA ILE A 351 1.67 5.62 -13.34
C ILE A 351 1.21 4.65 -14.45
N ASP A 352 0.91 5.17 -15.66
CA ASP A 352 0.61 4.36 -16.83
C ASP A 352 1.79 3.54 -17.33
N SER A 353 3.01 3.90 -16.94
CA SER A 353 4.24 3.18 -17.29
C SER A 353 4.37 1.83 -16.59
N ALA A 354 3.54 1.55 -15.59
CA ALA A 354 3.57 0.29 -14.85
C ALA A 354 3.47 -0.92 -15.78
N CYS A 355 4.33 -1.92 -15.57
CA CYS A 355 4.39 -3.14 -16.37
C CYS A 355 4.91 -4.32 -15.56
N GLY A 356 4.70 -5.54 -16.08
CA GLY A 356 5.20 -6.78 -15.50
C GLY A 356 4.43 -7.25 -14.28
N THR A 357 5.10 -8.06 -13.48
CA THR A 357 4.62 -8.56 -12.19
C THR A 357 5.54 -8.13 -11.06
N VAL A 358 5.03 -8.11 -9.84
CA VAL A 358 5.81 -7.75 -8.65
C VAL A 358 6.98 -8.72 -8.37
N ALA A 359 6.94 -9.93 -8.93
CA ALA A 359 7.97 -10.94 -8.75
C ALA A 359 9.04 -10.98 -9.86
N ASP A 360 8.92 -10.17 -10.92
CA ASP A 360 9.80 -10.25 -12.10
C ASP A 360 11.29 -10.02 -11.76
N TYR A 361 11.60 -9.31 -10.70
CA TYR A 361 12.97 -8.98 -10.27
C TYR A 361 13.50 -9.92 -9.16
N VAL A 362 12.78 -10.99 -8.84
CA VAL A 362 13.27 -12.02 -7.93
C VAL A 362 14.31 -12.87 -8.67
N VAL A 363 15.56 -12.79 -8.21
CA VAL A 363 16.71 -13.47 -8.87
C VAL A 363 17.32 -14.58 -8.01
N HIS A 364 16.99 -14.64 -6.70
CA HIS A 364 17.49 -15.71 -5.84
C HIS A 364 17.06 -17.09 -6.36
N PRO A 365 17.99 -18.04 -6.58
CA PRO A 365 17.68 -19.32 -7.24
C PRO A 365 16.53 -20.10 -6.59
N ALA A 366 16.46 -20.13 -5.26
CA ALA A 366 15.41 -20.81 -4.53
C ALA A 366 14.00 -20.17 -4.72
N ALA A 367 13.94 -18.91 -5.15
CA ALA A 367 12.70 -18.16 -5.32
C ALA A 367 12.28 -17.98 -6.80
N VAL A 368 13.06 -18.50 -7.75
CA VAL A 368 12.68 -18.52 -9.18
C VAL A 368 11.28 -19.15 -9.41
N PRO A 369 10.91 -20.25 -8.74
CA PRO A 369 9.57 -20.81 -8.89
C PRO A 369 8.44 -19.84 -8.51
N LEU A 370 8.64 -18.95 -7.52
CA LEU A 370 7.68 -17.90 -7.19
C LEU A 370 7.51 -16.93 -8.37
N ARG A 371 8.60 -16.45 -8.93
CA ARG A 371 8.59 -15.54 -10.08
C ARG A 371 7.84 -16.15 -11.26
N GLU A 372 8.16 -17.38 -11.61
CA GLU A 372 7.53 -18.08 -12.73
C GLU A 372 6.04 -18.33 -12.49
N ARG A 373 5.64 -18.68 -11.27
CA ARG A 373 4.25 -18.88 -10.90
C ARG A 373 3.43 -17.60 -11.04
N VAL A 374 3.91 -16.49 -10.48
CA VAL A 374 3.19 -15.21 -10.51
C VAL A 374 3.07 -14.70 -11.95
N ARG A 375 4.14 -14.79 -12.75
CA ARG A 375 4.12 -14.40 -14.16
C ARG A 375 3.13 -15.25 -14.97
N ARG A 376 3.14 -16.57 -14.78
CA ARG A 376 2.20 -17.48 -15.43
C ARG A 376 0.76 -17.17 -15.04
N ALA A 377 0.49 -16.98 -13.75
CA ALA A 377 -0.83 -16.63 -13.25
C ALA A 377 -1.34 -15.34 -13.89
N TYR A 378 -0.50 -14.30 -13.97
CA TYR A 378 -0.86 -13.02 -14.61
C TYR A 378 -1.19 -13.18 -16.10
N VAL A 379 -0.33 -13.85 -16.86
CA VAL A 379 -0.52 -14.06 -18.31
C VAL A 379 -1.76 -14.91 -18.62
N GLU A 380 -2.02 -15.93 -17.82
CA GLU A 380 -3.14 -16.85 -18.07
C GLU A 380 -4.49 -16.33 -17.54
N SER A 381 -4.49 -15.52 -16.47
CA SER A 381 -5.72 -14.99 -15.86
C SER A 381 -6.19 -13.65 -16.45
N VAL A 382 -5.37 -12.97 -17.26
CA VAL A 382 -5.67 -11.65 -17.83
C VAL A 382 -5.65 -11.72 -19.35
N ALA A 383 -6.66 -11.13 -20.00
CA ALA A 383 -6.78 -11.14 -21.46
C ALA A 383 -5.67 -10.33 -22.17
N ARG A 384 -5.29 -9.22 -21.59
CA ARG A 384 -4.30 -8.26 -22.14
C ARG A 384 -3.24 -7.94 -21.08
N PRO A 385 -2.37 -8.89 -20.74
CA PRO A 385 -1.33 -8.67 -19.73
C PRO A 385 -0.31 -7.66 -20.25
N LYS A 386 0.01 -6.66 -19.42
CA LYS A 386 0.97 -5.61 -19.74
C LYS A 386 2.36 -6.00 -19.20
N LEU A 387 3.11 -6.74 -19.99
CA LEU A 387 4.48 -7.12 -19.66
C LEU A 387 5.47 -6.00 -19.95
N CYS A 388 6.59 -5.95 -19.20
CA CYS A 388 7.68 -5.03 -19.53
C CYS A 388 8.41 -5.48 -20.80
N PRO A 389 8.87 -4.51 -21.63
CA PRO A 389 9.62 -4.80 -22.86
C PRO A 389 10.94 -5.51 -22.61
#